data_27c8779c6a6195fb0949d767c1c93d2d
#
_entry.id   27c8779c6a6195fb0949d767c1c93d2d
#
_cell.length_a   1.000
_cell.length_b   1.000
_cell.length_c   1.000
_cell.angle_alpha   90.00
_cell.angle_beta   90.00
_cell.angle_gamma   90.00
#
_symmetry.space_group_name_H-M   'P 1'
#
loop_
_entity.id
_entity.type
_entity.pdbx_description
1 polymer ?
#
loop_
_entity_poly.entity_id
_entity_poly.type
_entity_poly.pdbx_seq_one_letter_code
_entity_poly.pdbx_strand_id
1 'polypeptide(L)'
;MASSILHCGAKHLDLSRPSIMGIVNVTPDSFSDGGDLYDNAQLDLNKTLHVIEKMLADGADIIDIGGESTRPGAAVVSTQQELDRVIPVLEAVVERFDALVSVDTSTAEMITESSKKGASLINDVRALGREGALAAAASSQLPICLMHMQNQPQTMQIEPTYTDVVAEVLAFLDERKYICMKAGIDSQKIILDPGFGFGKTLAHNLTLFSAIDQFVATGHPVLVGVSRKTMIGQMLGLENTDERLMGSVALALLAAQRGAAILRVHDVLETRQAIDVWKTTIKDED
;
A
#
# COMPACT_ATOMS: atom_id res chain seq x y z
N MET A 1 8.26 -13.88 17.54
CA MET A 1 8.38 -13.84 16.07
C MET A 1 7.00 -13.53 15.52
N ALA A 2 6.87 -12.59 14.58
CA ALA A 2 5.62 -12.37 13.87
C ALA A 2 5.19 -13.68 13.19
N SER A 3 3.87 -13.91 13.06
CA SER A 3 3.37 -15.04 12.26
C SER A 3 3.84 -14.86 10.81
N SER A 4 4.40 -15.91 10.22
CA SER A 4 4.74 -15.91 8.80
C SER A 4 3.49 -15.96 7.89
N ILE A 5 2.30 -16.08 8.46
CA ILE A 5 1.04 -16.18 7.73
C ILE A 5 0.10 -15.08 8.22
N LEU A 6 -0.40 -14.27 7.28
CA LEU A 6 -1.45 -13.28 7.51
C LEU A 6 -2.79 -13.84 7.00
N HIS A 7 -3.76 -13.99 7.91
CA HIS A 7 -5.09 -14.47 7.56
C HIS A 7 -5.96 -13.34 6.97
N CYS A 8 -6.35 -13.50 5.72
CA CYS A 8 -7.08 -12.52 4.90
C CYS A 8 -8.51 -13.05 4.57
N GLY A 9 -9.36 -13.16 5.59
CA GLY A 9 -10.67 -13.82 5.45
C GLY A 9 -10.51 -15.33 5.23
N ALA A 10 -11.03 -15.84 4.12
CA ALA A 10 -10.90 -17.25 3.74
C ALA A 10 -9.54 -17.60 3.11
N LYS A 11 -8.76 -16.59 2.74
CA LYS A 11 -7.43 -16.72 2.13
C LYS A 11 -6.32 -16.42 3.15
N HIS A 12 -5.09 -16.64 2.77
CA HIS A 12 -3.92 -16.29 3.58
C HIS A 12 -2.78 -15.78 2.70
N LEU A 13 -1.96 -14.89 3.25
CA LEU A 13 -0.75 -14.39 2.63
C LEU A 13 0.46 -14.96 3.39
N ASP A 14 1.35 -15.60 2.66
CA ASP A 14 2.63 -16.08 3.18
C ASP A 14 3.64 -14.91 3.24
N LEU A 15 4.01 -14.52 4.45
CA LEU A 15 4.99 -13.47 4.75
C LEU A 15 6.40 -14.04 5.06
N SER A 16 6.64 -15.35 4.85
CA SER A 16 7.98 -15.95 4.96
C SER A 16 8.95 -15.41 3.89
N ARG A 17 8.39 -14.79 2.85
CA ARG A 17 9.10 -14.07 1.79
C ARG A 17 8.49 -12.69 1.58
N PRO A 18 9.23 -11.70 1.02
CA PRO A 18 8.64 -10.44 0.62
C PRO A 18 7.51 -10.65 -0.40
N SER A 19 6.32 -10.16 -0.07
CA SER A 19 5.15 -10.20 -0.94
C SER A 19 5.08 -8.95 -1.80
N ILE A 20 4.64 -9.09 -3.05
CA ILE A 20 4.49 -7.97 -3.98
C ILE A 20 3.03 -7.58 -4.08
N MET A 21 2.74 -6.31 -3.77
CA MET A 21 1.44 -5.70 -3.88
C MET A 21 1.43 -4.78 -5.11
N GLY A 22 0.71 -5.19 -6.16
CA GLY A 22 0.56 -4.41 -7.39
C GLY A 22 -0.47 -3.30 -7.23
N ILE A 23 -0.11 -2.07 -7.61
CA ILE A 23 -0.95 -0.88 -7.48
C ILE A 23 -1.88 -0.75 -8.68
N VAL A 24 -3.17 -0.62 -8.44
CA VAL A 24 -4.21 -0.34 -9.45
C VAL A 24 -5.02 0.88 -9.04
N ASN A 25 -4.69 2.03 -9.61
CA ASN A 25 -5.41 3.27 -9.33
C ASN A 25 -6.56 3.45 -10.31
N VAL A 26 -7.80 3.26 -9.84
CA VAL A 26 -9.02 3.47 -10.63
C VAL A 26 -9.52 4.92 -10.50
N THR A 27 -8.61 5.87 -10.74
CA THR A 27 -8.87 7.32 -10.70
C THR A 27 -8.57 7.95 -12.06
N PRO A 28 -9.39 8.93 -12.53
CA PRO A 28 -9.21 9.56 -13.85
C PRO A 28 -7.87 10.29 -14.01
N ASP A 29 -7.29 10.76 -12.90
CA ASP A 29 -6.11 11.65 -12.89
C ASP A 29 -4.79 10.90 -12.60
N SER A 30 -4.76 9.59 -12.70
CA SER A 30 -3.56 8.80 -12.39
C SER A 30 -2.59 8.79 -13.58
N PHE A 31 -1.39 9.40 -13.41
CA PHE A 31 -0.35 9.49 -14.44
C PHE A 31 0.35 8.17 -14.75
N SER A 32 0.29 7.20 -13.86
CA SER A 32 0.97 5.91 -14.01
C SER A 32 0.08 4.80 -14.56
N ASP A 33 -1.24 4.86 -14.31
CA ASP A 33 -2.16 3.79 -14.69
C ASP A 33 -3.57 4.32 -15.02
N GLY A 34 -4.03 5.43 -14.42
CA GLY A 34 -5.43 5.86 -14.48
C GLY A 34 -5.83 6.47 -15.82
N GLY A 35 -4.92 7.12 -16.54
CA GLY A 35 -5.22 7.67 -17.88
C GLY A 35 -5.46 6.57 -18.90
N ASP A 36 -4.76 5.45 -18.78
CA ASP A 36 -4.89 4.30 -19.68
C ASP A 36 -6.10 3.41 -19.35
N LEU A 37 -6.60 3.45 -18.09
CA LEU A 37 -7.75 2.66 -17.64
C LEU A 37 -9.11 3.32 -17.94
N TYR A 38 -9.12 4.56 -18.43
CA TYR A 38 -10.33 5.29 -18.74
C TYR A 38 -10.54 5.44 -20.26
N ASP A 39 -11.77 5.24 -20.71
CA ASP A 39 -12.23 5.60 -22.05
C ASP A 39 -13.41 6.59 -21.92
N ASN A 40 -13.32 7.77 -22.58
CA ASN A 40 -14.34 8.82 -22.55
C ASN A 40 -14.80 9.18 -21.12
N ALA A 41 -13.87 9.31 -20.16
CA ALA A 41 -14.12 9.58 -18.74
C ALA A 41 -14.90 8.47 -17.98
N GLN A 42 -15.03 7.28 -18.56
CA GLN A 42 -15.55 6.09 -17.89
C GLN A 42 -14.45 5.05 -17.70
N LEU A 43 -14.46 4.38 -16.57
CA LEU A 43 -13.53 3.30 -16.29
C LEU A 43 -13.77 2.13 -17.26
N ASP A 44 -12.75 1.74 -18.01
CA ASP A 44 -12.78 0.54 -18.84
C ASP A 44 -12.44 -0.68 -17.98
N LEU A 45 -13.47 -1.39 -17.53
CA LEU A 45 -13.33 -2.57 -16.69
C LEU A 45 -12.51 -3.66 -17.38
N ASN A 46 -12.64 -3.86 -18.70
CA ASN A 46 -11.90 -4.90 -19.40
C ASN A 46 -10.40 -4.58 -19.46
N LYS A 47 -10.03 -3.33 -19.74
CA LYS A 47 -8.63 -2.90 -19.69
C LYS A 47 -8.07 -3.04 -18.28
N THR A 48 -8.83 -2.64 -17.26
CA THR A 48 -8.41 -2.77 -15.85
C THR A 48 -8.16 -4.24 -15.49
N LEU A 49 -9.06 -5.13 -15.86
CA LEU A 49 -8.90 -6.58 -15.62
C LEU A 49 -7.72 -7.18 -16.38
N HIS A 50 -7.43 -6.71 -17.60
CA HIS A 50 -6.26 -7.16 -18.35
C HIS A 50 -4.94 -6.72 -17.68
N VAL A 51 -4.89 -5.49 -17.14
CA VAL A 51 -3.73 -5.03 -16.35
C VAL A 51 -3.55 -5.87 -15.10
N ILE A 52 -4.63 -6.16 -14.38
CA ILE A 52 -4.61 -7.00 -13.17
C ILE A 52 -4.15 -8.43 -13.50
N GLU A 53 -4.70 -9.03 -14.56
CA GLU A 53 -4.28 -10.36 -15.03
C GLU A 53 -2.78 -10.40 -15.32
N LYS A 54 -2.26 -9.37 -16.00
CA LYS A 54 -0.83 -9.23 -16.24
C LYS A 54 -0.03 -9.11 -14.95
N MET A 55 -0.45 -8.28 -13.99
CA MET A 55 0.24 -8.15 -12.69
C MET A 55 0.28 -9.48 -11.94
N LEU A 56 -0.81 -10.25 -11.96
CA LEU A 56 -0.87 -11.58 -11.33
C LEU A 56 0.07 -12.57 -12.04
N ALA A 57 0.09 -12.57 -13.37
CA ALA A 57 1.02 -13.39 -14.17
C ALA A 57 2.49 -13.00 -13.94
N ASP A 58 2.76 -11.71 -13.73
CA ASP A 58 4.09 -11.15 -13.42
C ASP A 58 4.50 -11.43 -11.96
N GLY A 59 3.64 -12.02 -11.15
CA GLY A 59 3.94 -12.48 -9.79
C GLY A 59 3.50 -11.53 -8.67
N ALA A 60 2.47 -10.70 -8.87
CA ALA A 60 1.84 -10.00 -7.74
C ALA A 60 1.16 -11.02 -6.80
N ASP A 61 1.42 -10.88 -5.51
CA ASP A 61 0.77 -11.67 -4.45
C ASP A 61 -0.55 -11.02 -4.00
N ILE A 62 -0.66 -9.69 -4.14
CA ILE A 62 -1.80 -8.86 -3.76
C ILE A 62 -2.05 -7.83 -4.88
N ILE A 63 -3.31 -7.55 -5.17
CA ILE A 63 -3.73 -6.41 -6.00
C ILE A 63 -4.33 -5.34 -5.08
N ASP A 64 -3.81 -4.11 -5.13
CA ASP A 64 -4.27 -2.99 -4.29
C ASP A 64 -5.04 -1.98 -5.13
N ILE A 65 -6.35 -1.91 -4.93
CA ILE A 65 -7.27 -1.09 -5.73
C ILE A 65 -7.61 0.19 -4.98
N GLY A 66 -7.29 1.35 -5.56
CA GLY A 66 -7.56 2.66 -4.99
C GLY A 66 -8.46 3.55 -5.85
N GLY A 67 -9.53 4.10 -5.25
CA GLY A 67 -10.49 4.99 -5.91
C GLY A 67 -10.32 6.48 -5.60
N GLU A 68 -9.51 6.83 -4.60
CA GLU A 68 -9.16 8.20 -4.21
C GLU A 68 -7.69 8.47 -4.52
N SER A 69 -7.38 9.56 -5.22
CA SER A 69 -6.00 10.00 -5.39
C SER A 69 -5.53 10.73 -4.13
N THR A 70 -4.45 10.24 -3.52
CA THR A 70 -3.82 10.85 -2.33
C THR A 70 -2.66 11.78 -2.70
N ARG A 71 -2.50 12.16 -3.97
CA ARG A 71 -1.48 13.11 -4.43
C ARG A 71 -1.78 14.52 -3.93
N PRO A 72 -0.74 15.34 -3.67
CA PRO A 72 -0.96 16.75 -3.36
C PRO A 72 -1.79 17.45 -4.45
N GLY A 73 -2.85 18.16 -4.05
CA GLY A 73 -3.73 18.87 -4.99
C GLY A 73 -4.80 18.03 -5.67
N ALA A 74 -4.89 16.73 -5.38
CA ALA A 74 -5.97 15.91 -5.91
C ALA A 74 -7.36 16.40 -5.46
N ALA A 75 -8.33 16.29 -6.34
CA ALA A 75 -9.73 16.64 -6.04
C ALA A 75 -10.28 15.69 -4.98
N VAL A 76 -11.12 16.23 -4.09
CA VAL A 76 -11.83 15.41 -3.10
C VAL A 76 -12.84 14.52 -3.82
N VAL A 77 -12.78 13.24 -3.54
CA VAL A 77 -13.70 12.23 -4.08
C VAL A 77 -14.83 11.99 -3.08
N SER A 78 -16.09 12.01 -3.55
CA SER A 78 -17.21 11.63 -2.69
C SER A 78 -17.23 10.11 -2.43
N THR A 79 -17.83 9.69 -1.32
CA THR A 79 -18.04 8.28 -1.01
C THR A 79 -18.67 7.50 -2.16
N GLN A 80 -19.70 8.08 -2.80
CA GLN A 80 -20.38 7.42 -3.91
C GLN A 80 -19.46 7.25 -5.13
N GLN A 81 -18.67 8.27 -5.46
CA GLN A 81 -17.70 8.18 -6.55
C GLN A 81 -16.60 7.12 -6.28
N GLU A 82 -16.16 7.00 -5.04
CA GLU A 82 -15.20 5.98 -4.64
C GLU A 82 -15.80 4.57 -4.79
N LEU A 83 -17.03 4.37 -4.30
CA LEU A 83 -17.77 3.11 -4.45
C LEU A 83 -17.97 2.73 -5.92
N ASP A 84 -18.44 3.68 -6.75
CA ASP A 84 -18.71 3.46 -8.17
C ASP A 84 -17.47 3.08 -8.98
N ARG A 85 -16.27 3.52 -8.53
CA ARG A 85 -15.00 3.20 -9.17
C ARG A 85 -14.44 1.84 -8.73
N VAL A 86 -14.47 1.56 -7.43
CA VAL A 86 -13.74 0.43 -6.84
C VAL A 86 -14.56 -0.84 -6.82
N ILE A 87 -15.85 -0.78 -6.42
CA ILE A 87 -16.66 -1.99 -6.19
C ILE A 87 -16.81 -2.83 -7.46
N PRO A 88 -17.09 -2.29 -8.65
CA PRO A 88 -17.19 -3.10 -9.86
C PRO A 88 -15.89 -3.83 -10.23
N VAL A 89 -14.74 -3.19 -9.98
CA VAL A 89 -13.43 -3.81 -10.22
C VAL A 89 -13.16 -4.90 -9.20
N LEU A 90 -13.39 -4.63 -7.92
CA LEU A 90 -13.23 -5.61 -6.84
C LEU A 90 -14.06 -6.89 -7.12
N GLU A 91 -15.36 -6.74 -7.40
CA GLU A 91 -16.25 -7.88 -7.68
C GLU A 91 -15.75 -8.70 -8.88
N ALA A 92 -15.37 -8.02 -9.97
CA ALA A 92 -14.89 -8.69 -11.17
C ALA A 92 -13.53 -9.41 -10.94
N VAL A 93 -12.64 -8.85 -10.11
CA VAL A 93 -11.36 -9.50 -9.75
C VAL A 93 -11.60 -10.73 -8.87
N VAL A 94 -12.44 -10.60 -7.85
CA VAL A 94 -12.78 -11.72 -6.93
C VAL A 94 -13.47 -12.86 -7.67
N GLU A 95 -14.31 -12.56 -8.68
CA GLU A 95 -14.99 -13.56 -9.49
C GLU A 95 -14.05 -14.29 -10.46
N ARG A 96 -13.09 -13.57 -11.06
CA ARG A 96 -12.26 -14.10 -12.16
C ARG A 96 -10.94 -14.69 -11.73
N PHE A 97 -10.36 -14.20 -10.63
CA PHE A 97 -9.00 -14.54 -10.23
C PHE A 97 -8.97 -15.07 -8.79
N ASP A 98 -8.12 -16.06 -8.55
CA ASP A 98 -7.79 -16.47 -7.19
C ASP A 98 -6.69 -15.54 -6.61
N ALA A 99 -7.04 -14.25 -6.42
CA ALA A 99 -6.13 -13.21 -5.97
C ALA A 99 -6.52 -12.69 -4.58
N LEU A 100 -5.54 -12.22 -3.81
CA LEU A 100 -5.77 -11.38 -2.65
C LEU A 100 -5.99 -9.94 -3.13
N VAL A 101 -7.08 -9.32 -2.70
CA VAL A 101 -7.41 -7.94 -3.07
C VAL A 101 -7.36 -7.05 -1.85
N SER A 102 -6.48 -6.05 -1.89
CA SER A 102 -6.43 -4.93 -0.97
C SER A 102 -7.27 -3.78 -1.52
N VAL A 103 -7.95 -3.06 -0.64
CA VAL A 103 -8.65 -1.83 -1.01
C VAL A 103 -8.02 -0.65 -0.29
N ASP A 104 -7.46 0.29 -1.09
CA ASP A 104 -6.85 1.54 -0.58
C ASP A 104 -7.95 2.56 -0.35
N THR A 105 -8.38 2.69 0.91
CA THR A 105 -9.47 3.57 1.31
C THR A 105 -9.39 3.99 2.78
N SER A 106 -9.92 5.17 3.09
CA SER A 106 -10.15 5.66 4.45
C SER A 106 -11.64 5.86 4.76
N THR A 107 -12.54 5.48 3.86
CA THR A 107 -13.98 5.74 3.94
C THR A 107 -14.72 4.56 4.58
N ALA A 108 -15.48 4.80 5.65
CA ALA A 108 -16.15 3.74 6.42
C ALA A 108 -17.10 2.88 5.58
N GLU A 109 -17.88 3.51 4.70
CA GLU A 109 -18.80 2.83 3.79
C GLU A 109 -18.03 1.96 2.78
N MET A 110 -16.90 2.46 2.27
CA MET A 110 -16.05 1.73 1.34
C MET A 110 -15.44 0.50 2.01
N ILE A 111 -14.93 0.62 3.25
CA ILE A 111 -14.43 -0.49 4.06
C ILE A 111 -15.53 -1.55 4.24
N THR A 112 -16.74 -1.09 4.58
CA THR A 112 -17.88 -1.98 4.82
C THR A 112 -18.31 -2.72 3.55
N GLU A 113 -18.47 -2.02 2.44
CA GLU A 113 -18.94 -2.63 1.19
C GLU A 113 -17.86 -3.53 0.57
N SER A 114 -16.60 -3.10 0.55
CA SER A 114 -15.51 -3.92 0.02
C SER A 114 -15.31 -5.22 0.80
N SER A 115 -15.48 -5.20 2.13
CA SER A 115 -15.38 -6.40 2.95
C SER A 115 -16.46 -7.43 2.63
N LYS A 116 -17.69 -6.98 2.32
CA LYS A 116 -18.80 -7.85 1.88
C LYS A 116 -18.60 -8.41 0.48
N LYS A 117 -17.82 -7.69 -0.37
CA LYS A 117 -17.56 -8.03 -1.77
C LYS A 117 -16.28 -8.83 -1.98
N GLY A 118 -15.64 -9.28 -0.90
CA GLY A 118 -14.52 -10.21 -0.95
C GLY A 118 -13.13 -9.56 -0.92
N ALA A 119 -13.03 -8.30 -0.48
CA ALA A 119 -11.73 -7.72 -0.15
C ALA A 119 -11.01 -8.59 0.88
N SER A 120 -9.70 -8.68 0.76
CA SER A 120 -8.81 -9.51 1.58
C SER A 120 -8.03 -8.69 2.61
N LEU A 121 -7.89 -7.37 2.39
CA LEU A 121 -7.12 -6.44 3.19
C LEU A 121 -7.66 -5.02 2.99
N ILE A 122 -7.59 -4.19 4.03
CA ILE A 122 -7.83 -2.75 3.95
C ILE A 122 -6.51 -2.00 4.11
N ASN A 123 -6.17 -1.17 3.13
CA ASN A 123 -5.01 -0.30 3.15
C ASN A 123 -5.47 1.14 3.39
N ASP A 124 -5.15 1.71 4.57
CA ASP A 124 -5.63 3.04 4.92
C ASP A 124 -4.49 4.04 5.17
N VAL A 125 -4.33 4.96 4.22
CA VAL A 125 -3.32 6.03 4.28
C VAL A 125 -3.55 7.02 5.43
N ARG A 126 -4.70 6.97 6.10
CA ARG A 126 -5.05 7.81 7.26
C ARG A 126 -5.13 7.01 8.56
N ALA A 127 -4.67 5.76 8.54
CA ALA A 127 -4.61 4.85 9.70
C ALA A 127 -5.92 4.80 10.49
N LEU A 128 -7.06 4.65 9.81
CA LEU A 128 -8.43 4.63 10.36
C LEU A 128 -8.81 5.88 11.15
N GLY A 129 -8.25 7.03 10.76
CA GLY A 129 -8.50 8.31 11.41
C GLY A 129 -9.79 9.01 10.98
N ARG A 130 -10.41 8.61 9.85
CA ARG A 130 -11.71 9.16 9.43
C ARG A 130 -12.85 8.62 10.31
N GLU A 131 -13.91 9.44 10.45
CA GLU A 131 -15.11 9.06 11.18
C GLU A 131 -15.69 7.74 10.67
N GLY A 132 -16.02 6.83 11.58
CA GLY A 132 -16.58 5.51 11.27
C GLY A 132 -15.58 4.47 10.74
N ALA A 133 -14.42 4.86 10.22
CA ALA A 133 -13.47 3.94 9.60
C ALA A 133 -12.96 2.85 10.56
N LEU A 134 -12.64 3.22 11.81
CA LEU A 134 -12.20 2.28 12.84
C LEU A 134 -13.27 1.22 13.15
N ALA A 135 -14.52 1.64 13.28
CA ALA A 135 -15.63 0.72 13.58
C ALA A 135 -15.91 -0.21 12.39
N ALA A 136 -15.89 0.31 11.16
CA ALA A 136 -16.05 -0.48 9.94
C ALA A 136 -14.92 -1.51 9.80
N ALA A 137 -13.67 -1.10 10.03
CA ALA A 137 -12.52 -1.98 9.98
C ALA A 137 -12.58 -3.09 11.04
N ALA A 138 -12.92 -2.76 12.30
CA ALA A 138 -13.10 -3.75 13.34
C ALA A 138 -14.20 -4.77 13.02
N SER A 139 -15.31 -4.30 12.42
CA SER A 139 -16.41 -5.17 11.99
C SER A 139 -16.07 -6.06 10.81
N SER A 140 -15.19 -5.61 9.90
CA SER A 140 -14.79 -6.37 8.71
C SER A 140 -13.99 -7.63 9.05
N GLN A 141 -13.29 -7.63 10.18
CA GLN A 141 -12.36 -8.69 10.60
C GLN A 141 -11.21 -8.95 9.59
N LEU A 142 -10.99 -8.05 8.63
CA LEU A 142 -9.88 -8.12 7.67
C LEU A 142 -8.57 -7.61 8.29
N PRO A 143 -7.41 -8.00 7.75
CA PRO A 143 -6.16 -7.32 8.02
C PRO A 143 -6.21 -5.84 7.61
N ILE A 144 -5.47 -5.02 8.32
CA ILE A 144 -5.44 -3.57 8.13
C ILE A 144 -4.01 -3.09 8.02
N CYS A 145 -3.71 -2.31 6.98
CA CYS A 145 -2.48 -1.55 6.89
C CYS A 145 -2.70 -0.14 7.43
N LEU A 146 -1.94 0.21 8.45
CA LEU A 146 -1.95 1.54 9.08
C LEU A 146 -0.75 2.33 8.56
N MET A 147 -1.00 3.42 7.83
CA MET A 147 0.08 4.25 7.30
C MET A 147 0.22 5.56 8.08
N HIS A 148 1.46 5.99 8.31
CA HIS A 148 1.76 7.32 8.85
C HIS A 148 1.75 8.39 7.76
N MET A 149 0.99 9.46 8.01
CA MET A 149 1.01 10.69 7.22
C MET A 149 0.98 11.90 8.15
N GLN A 150 1.85 12.90 7.90
CA GLN A 150 1.73 14.20 8.58
C GLN A 150 0.72 15.08 7.83
N ASN A 151 -0.23 15.68 8.53
CA ASN A 151 -1.32 16.49 7.99
C ASN A 151 -2.30 15.69 7.09
N GLN A 152 -2.90 16.37 6.10
CA GLN A 152 -3.83 15.81 5.11
C GLN A 152 -3.15 15.73 3.74
N PRO A 153 -3.58 14.86 2.82
CA PRO A 153 -2.97 14.73 1.50
C PRO A 153 -2.77 16.05 0.77
N GLN A 154 -3.73 16.99 0.91
CA GLN A 154 -3.69 18.30 0.24
C GLN A 154 -2.61 19.23 0.80
N THR A 155 -2.24 19.08 2.07
CA THR A 155 -1.34 20.00 2.80
C THR A 155 -0.08 19.33 3.32
N MET A 156 0.05 18.03 3.19
CA MET A 156 1.13 17.22 3.79
C MET A 156 2.54 17.65 3.34
N GLN A 157 2.68 18.26 2.16
CA GLN A 157 3.97 18.69 1.63
C GLN A 157 4.30 20.16 1.97
N ILE A 158 3.42 20.86 2.71
CA ILE A 158 3.68 22.21 3.15
C ILE A 158 4.53 22.14 4.43
N GLU A 159 5.83 22.38 4.29
CA GLU A 159 6.83 22.46 5.38
C GLU A 159 6.74 21.30 6.41
N PRO A 160 6.86 20.03 5.98
CA PRO A 160 6.82 18.92 6.93
C PRO A 160 8.03 19.00 7.89
N THR A 161 7.75 19.00 9.19
CA THR A 161 8.77 19.14 10.23
C THR A 161 8.71 18.00 11.23
N TYR A 162 9.88 17.47 11.59
CA TYR A 162 10.08 16.44 12.62
C TYR A 162 11.30 16.81 13.45
N THR A 163 11.26 16.55 14.75
CA THR A 163 12.45 16.58 15.60
C THR A 163 13.24 15.29 15.43
N ASP A 164 12.54 14.15 15.46
CA ASP A 164 13.05 12.81 15.14
C ASP A 164 11.98 12.06 14.34
N VAL A 165 12.16 11.99 13.02
CA VAL A 165 11.16 11.40 12.13
C VAL A 165 10.93 9.91 12.41
N VAL A 166 11.94 9.16 12.84
CA VAL A 166 11.81 7.72 13.14
C VAL A 166 11.00 7.53 14.41
N ALA A 167 11.39 8.21 15.48
CA ALA A 167 10.71 8.10 16.76
C ALA A 167 9.25 8.58 16.70
N GLU A 168 8.98 9.70 15.98
CA GLU A 168 7.63 10.25 15.84
C GLU A 168 6.72 9.34 15.01
N VAL A 169 7.23 8.76 13.91
CA VAL A 169 6.47 7.83 13.09
C VAL A 169 6.19 6.52 13.83
N LEU A 170 7.17 5.97 14.55
CA LEU A 170 6.97 4.80 15.41
C LEU A 170 5.93 5.06 16.50
N ALA A 171 6.01 6.18 17.19
CA ALA A 171 5.07 6.56 18.24
C ALA A 171 3.64 6.69 17.70
N PHE A 172 3.46 7.33 16.54
CA PHE A 172 2.16 7.42 15.86
C PHE A 172 1.59 6.04 15.52
N LEU A 173 2.38 5.19 14.90
CA LEU A 173 1.92 3.85 14.52
C LEU A 173 1.61 3.00 15.74
N ASP A 174 2.36 3.12 16.83
CA ASP A 174 2.10 2.41 18.09
C ASP A 174 0.79 2.88 18.74
N GLU A 175 0.54 4.19 18.76
CA GLU A 175 -0.73 4.76 19.22
C GLU A 175 -1.91 4.26 18.38
N ARG A 176 -1.79 4.32 17.04
CA ARG A 176 -2.86 3.85 16.13
C ARG A 176 -3.13 2.36 16.29
N LYS A 177 -2.08 1.56 16.39
CA LYS A 177 -2.19 0.12 16.70
C LYS A 177 -2.93 -0.12 18.01
N TYR A 178 -2.57 0.59 19.09
CA TYR A 178 -3.25 0.48 20.38
C TYR A 178 -4.75 0.79 20.27
N ILE A 179 -5.12 1.87 19.57
CA ILE A 179 -6.51 2.24 19.31
C ILE A 179 -7.25 1.14 18.56
N CYS A 180 -6.64 0.57 17.51
CA CYS A 180 -7.22 -0.53 16.74
C CYS A 180 -7.46 -1.79 17.59
N MET A 181 -6.48 -2.15 18.40
CA MET A 181 -6.61 -3.30 19.32
C MET A 181 -7.74 -3.08 20.37
N LYS A 182 -7.87 -1.87 20.89
CA LYS A 182 -8.97 -1.50 21.80
C LYS A 182 -10.34 -1.57 21.13
N ALA A 183 -10.42 -1.33 19.83
CA ALA A 183 -11.62 -1.47 19.03
C ALA A 183 -11.94 -2.95 18.65
N GLY A 184 -11.08 -3.91 19.05
CA GLY A 184 -11.29 -5.33 18.80
C GLY A 184 -10.60 -5.89 17.56
N ILE A 185 -9.70 -5.12 16.94
CA ILE A 185 -8.87 -5.62 15.84
C ILE A 185 -7.72 -6.45 16.41
N ASP A 186 -7.56 -7.67 15.92
CA ASP A 186 -6.47 -8.56 16.33
C ASP A 186 -5.11 -7.96 15.93
N SER A 187 -4.19 -7.92 16.88
CA SER A 187 -2.81 -7.45 16.64
C SER A 187 -2.11 -8.17 15.48
N GLN A 188 -2.40 -9.45 15.27
CA GLN A 188 -1.81 -10.24 14.17
C GLN A 188 -2.34 -9.83 12.79
N LYS A 189 -3.41 -9.02 12.73
CA LYS A 189 -3.99 -8.49 11.50
C LYS A 189 -3.55 -7.07 11.18
N ILE A 190 -2.61 -6.50 11.94
CA ILE A 190 -2.13 -5.13 11.74
C ILE A 190 -0.80 -5.14 11.00
N ILE A 191 -0.77 -4.41 9.88
CA ILE A 191 0.41 -4.12 9.06
C ILE A 191 0.76 -2.65 9.28
N LEU A 192 2.06 -2.33 9.34
CA LEU A 192 2.55 -0.97 9.54
C LEU A 192 3.20 -0.45 8.26
N ASP A 193 2.86 0.80 7.87
CA ASP A 193 3.52 1.51 6.78
C ASP A 193 4.09 2.84 7.29
N PRO A 194 5.41 3.07 7.22
CA PRO A 194 6.04 4.33 7.61
C PRO A 194 5.59 5.54 6.77
N GLY A 195 4.94 5.33 5.63
CA GLY A 195 4.36 6.37 4.78
C GLY A 195 5.40 7.22 4.07
N PHE A 196 6.28 6.59 3.30
CA PHE A 196 7.25 7.29 2.48
C PHE A 196 6.59 8.27 1.51
N GLY A 197 7.06 9.53 1.46
CA GLY A 197 6.51 10.58 0.60
C GLY A 197 5.25 11.27 1.14
N PHE A 198 4.70 10.84 2.27
CA PHE A 198 3.52 11.46 2.88
C PHE A 198 3.93 12.39 4.03
N GLY A 199 3.94 13.70 3.77
CA GLY A 199 4.36 14.70 4.74
C GLY A 199 5.82 14.56 5.18
N LYS A 200 6.74 14.35 4.22
CA LYS A 200 8.16 14.09 4.48
C LYS A 200 9.05 14.69 3.40
N THR A 201 10.13 15.35 3.82
CA THR A 201 11.21 15.80 2.91
C THR A 201 12.01 14.60 2.39
N LEU A 202 12.90 14.82 1.41
CA LEU A 202 13.85 13.78 0.99
C LEU A 202 14.69 13.27 2.17
N ALA A 203 15.25 14.19 2.99
CA ALA A 203 16.04 13.83 4.16
C ALA A 203 15.27 12.95 5.14
N HIS A 204 14.00 13.29 5.44
CA HIS A 204 13.14 12.49 6.30
C HIS A 204 12.88 11.09 5.71
N ASN A 205 12.63 10.99 4.39
CA ASN A 205 12.44 9.71 3.74
C ASN A 205 13.69 8.83 3.77
N LEU A 206 14.87 9.39 3.56
CA LEU A 206 16.14 8.65 3.62
C LEU A 206 16.44 8.16 5.04
N THR A 207 16.18 8.99 6.06
CA THR A 207 16.33 8.60 7.46
C THR A 207 15.40 7.45 7.81
N LEU A 208 14.11 7.54 7.45
CA LEU A 208 13.14 6.45 7.66
C LEU A 208 13.51 5.18 6.90
N PHE A 209 13.99 5.31 5.65
CA PHE A 209 14.38 4.15 4.85
C PHE A 209 15.57 3.41 5.47
N SER A 210 16.51 4.14 6.04
CA SER A 210 17.64 3.56 6.77
C SER A 210 17.25 2.83 8.06
N ALA A 211 16.08 3.17 8.61
CA ALA A 211 15.55 2.65 9.88
C ALA A 211 14.40 1.63 9.71
N ILE A 212 14.19 1.05 8.51
CA ILE A 212 13.12 0.05 8.26
C ILE A 212 13.20 -1.12 9.26
N ASP A 213 14.39 -1.55 9.62
CA ASP A 213 14.65 -2.60 10.62
C ASP A 213 14.04 -2.29 11.99
N GLN A 214 13.96 -1.02 12.40
CA GLN A 214 13.31 -0.61 13.65
C GLN A 214 11.79 -0.80 13.60
N PHE A 215 11.17 -0.59 12.44
CA PHE A 215 9.74 -0.89 12.24
C PHE A 215 9.50 -2.39 12.23
N VAL A 216 10.37 -3.18 11.60
CA VAL A 216 10.31 -4.63 11.61
C VAL A 216 10.48 -5.19 13.03
N ALA A 217 11.34 -4.58 13.84
CA ALA A 217 11.56 -4.97 15.24
C ALA A 217 10.31 -4.80 16.14
N THR A 218 9.28 -4.07 15.69
CA THR A 218 7.98 -3.99 16.38
C THR A 218 7.23 -5.33 16.39
N GLY A 219 7.62 -6.29 15.55
CA GLY A 219 6.99 -7.60 15.43
C GLY A 219 5.74 -7.62 14.54
N HIS A 220 5.40 -6.51 13.87
CA HIS A 220 4.34 -6.44 12.86
C HIS A 220 4.91 -6.50 11.44
N PRO A 221 4.16 -7.04 10.46
CA PRO A 221 4.55 -6.93 9.07
C PRO A 221 4.69 -5.45 8.66
N VAL A 222 5.75 -5.13 7.91
CA VAL A 222 6.00 -3.76 7.41
C VAL A 222 5.73 -3.71 5.92
N LEU A 223 4.86 -2.79 5.50
CA LEU A 223 4.63 -2.44 4.11
C LEU A 223 5.50 -1.25 3.73
N VAL A 224 6.15 -1.34 2.57
CA VAL A 224 6.96 -0.26 2.00
C VAL A 224 6.46 0.08 0.60
N GLY A 225 5.99 1.33 0.42
CA GLY A 225 5.53 1.87 -0.86
C GLY A 225 6.39 3.05 -1.29
N VAL A 226 7.43 2.82 -2.07
CA VAL A 226 8.34 3.85 -2.60
C VAL A 226 8.31 3.99 -4.12
N SER A 227 7.60 3.09 -4.81
CA SER A 227 7.57 2.98 -6.26
C SER A 227 7.18 4.29 -6.94
N ARG A 228 8.02 4.75 -7.86
CA ARG A 228 7.89 5.94 -8.70
C ARG A 228 7.71 7.27 -7.93
N LYS A 229 7.93 7.27 -6.60
CA LYS A 229 7.75 8.47 -5.76
C LYS A 229 8.78 9.56 -6.04
N THR A 230 8.40 10.79 -5.72
CA THR A 230 9.23 12.00 -5.93
C THR A 230 10.61 11.90 -5.30
N MET A 231 10.74 11.20 -4.17
CA MET A 231 12.04 10.99 -3.53
C MET A 231 13.06 10.32 -4.48
N ILE A 232 12.63 9.39 -5.35
CA ILE A 232 13.51 8.74 -6.33
C ILE A 232 13.96 9.75 -7.38
N GLY A 233 13.02 10.57 -7.88
CA GLY A 233 13.35 11.65 -8.81
C GLY A 233 14.38 12.63 -8.23
N GLN A 234 14.21 13.02 -6.95
CA GLN A 234 15.16 13.89 -6.24
C GLN A 234 16.54 13.25 -6.05
N MET A 235 16.60 11.94 -5.78
CA MET A 235 17.88 11.21 -5.62
C MET A 235 18.66 11.09 -6.94
N LEU A 236 17.95 10.96 -8.06
CA LEU A 236 18.54 10.66 -9.36
C LEU A 236 18.55 11.86 -10.32
N GLY A 237 17.96 13.00 -9.94
CA GLY A 237 17.80 14.15 -10.82
C GLY A 237 16.80 13.91 -11.96
N LEU A 238 15.74 13.09 -11.72
CA LEU A 238 14.75 12.70 -12.71
C LEU A 238 13.43 13.44 -12.48
N GLU A 239 12.95 14.14 -13.47
CA GLU A 239 11.65 14.83 -13.42
C GLU A 239 10.50 13.89 -13.79
N ASN A 240 10.69 13.10 -14.85
CA ASN A 240 9.66 12.22 -15.36
C ASN A 240 9.48 10.98 -14.45
N THR A 241 8.24 10.65 -14.17
CA THR A 241 7.87 9.49 -13.32
C THR A 241 8.26 8.15 -13.95
N ASP A 242 8.18 8.03 -15.27
CA ASP A 242 8.47 6.79 -15.99
C ASP A 242 9.97 6.44 -15.97
N GLU A 243 10.84 7.43 -15.81
CA GLU A 243 12.30 7.21 -15.69
C GLU A 243 12.71 6.65 -14.31
N ARG A 244 11.77 6.56 -13.34
CA ARG A 244 12.04 6.13 -11.96
C ARG A 244 11.97 4.62 -11.75
N LEU A 245 11.79 3.83 -12.81
CA LEU A 245 11.67 2.37 -12.74
C LEU A 245 12.83 1.73 -11.97
N MET A 246 14.07 1.94 -12.42
CA MET A 246 15.25 1.30 -11.80
C MET A 246 15.45 1.73 -10.34
N GLY A 247 15.20 3.01 -10.03
CA GLY A 247 15.22 3.48 -8.65
C GLY A 247 14.13 2.85 -7.77
N SER A 248 12.95 2.61 -8.34
CA SER A 248 11.84 1.93 -7.67
C SER A 248 12.20 0.49 -7.32
N VAL A 249 12.73 -0.26 -8.29
CA VAL A 249 13.16 -1.65 -8.11
C VAL A 249 14.31 -1.76 -7.09
N ALA A 250 15.30 -0.86 -7.19
CA ALA A 250 16.43 -0.84 -6.27
C ALA A 250 15.98 -0.60 -4.82
N LEU A 251 15.10 0.39 -4.58
CA LEU A 251 14.58 0.65 -3.23
C LEU A 251 13.65 -0.47 -2.74
N ALA A 252 12.86 -1.09 -3.60
CA ALA A 252 12.04 -2.24 -3.22
C ALA A 252 12.92 -3.42 -2.75
N LEU A 253 13.98 -3.74 -3.50
CA LEU A 253 14.94 -4.77 -3.11
C LEU A 253 15.65 -4.44 -1.78
N LEU A 254 16.12 -3.20 -1.63
CA LEU A 254 16.77 -2.76 -0.39
C LEU A 254 15.82 -2.77 0.81
N ALA A 255 14.53 -2.47 0.61
CA ALA A 255 13.52 -2.58 1.65
C ALA A 255 13.29 -4.04 2.06
N ALA A 256 13.19 -4.95 1.08
CA ALA A 256 13.09 -6.39 1.34
C ALA A 256 14.28 -6.92 2.15
N GLN A 257 15.50 -6.51 1.80
CA GLN A 257 16.72 -6.88 2.54
C GLN A 257 16.74 -6.37 3.99
N ARG A 258 15.99 -5.29 4.28
CA ARG A 258 15.79 -4.76 5.64
C ARG A 258 14.60 -5.39 6.37
N GLY A 259 13.94 -6.38 5.77
CA GLY A 259 12.84 -7.12 6.40
C GLY A 259 11.45 -6.57 6.12
N ALA A 260 11.27 -5.68 5.11
CA ALA A 260 9.94 -5.32 4.65
C ALA A 260 9.17 -6.56 4.17
N ALA A 261 7.98 -6.78 4.70
CA ALA A 261 7.16 -7.95 4.41
C ALA A 261 6.33 -7.78 3.13
N ILE A 262 5.93 -6.54 2.82
CA ILE A 262 5.10 -6.23 1.65
C ILE A 262 5.71 -5.06 0.89
N LEU A 263 5.88 -5.22 -0.43
CA LEU A 263 6.42 -4.21 -1.33
C LEU A 263 5.27 -3.73 -2.24
N ARG A 264 4.82 -2.50 -2.05
CA ARG A 264 3.74 -1.88 -2.85
C ARG A 264 4.33 -1.16 -4.06
N VAL A 265 4.07 -1.68 -5.26
CA VAL A 265 4.78 -1.31 -6.48
C VAL A 265 3.86 -1.16 -7.70
N HIS A 266 4.29 -0.34 -8.68
CA HIS A 266 3.69 -0.29 -10.03
C HIS A 266 4.33 -1.35 -10.94
N ASP A 267 5.63 -1.58 -10.81
CA ASP A 267 6.47 -2.38 -11.70
C ASP A 267 6.67 -3.79 -11.11
N VAL A 268 5.60 -4.63 -11.23
CA VAL A 268 5.53 -5.94 -10.58
C VAL A 268 6.60 -6.89 -11.11
N LEU A 269 6.70 -7.05 -12.44
CA LEU A 269 7.62 -7.99 -13.08
C LEU A 269 9.07 -7.73 -12.68
N GLU A 270 9.51 -6.48 -12.82
CA GLU A 270 10.89 -6.08 -12.56
C GLU A 270 11.23 -6.21 -11.07
N THR A 271 10.27 -5.90 -10.20
CA THR A 271 10.44 -6.08 -8.75
C THR A 271 10.52 -7.57 -8.40
N ARG A 272 9.64 -8.41 -8.98
CA ARG A 272 9.66 -9.88 -8.76
C ARG A 272 10.99 -10.47 -9.19
N GLN A 273 11.48 -10.13 -10.38
CA GLN A 273 12.77 -10.60 -10.87
C GLN A 273 13.92 -10.21 -9.94
N ALA A 274 13.94 -8.96 -9.44
CA ALA A 274 14.98 -8.51 -8.52
C ALA A 274 14.95 -9.28 -7.18
N ILE A 275 13.76 -9.53 -6.62
CA ILE A 275 13.57 -10.31 -5.39
C ILE A 275 13.99 -11.77 -5.60
N ASP A 276 13.63 -12.39 -6.72
CA ASP A 276 13.94 -13.80 -6.99
C ASP A 276 15.45 -13.98 -7.21
N VAL A 277 16.13 -13.06 -7.90
CA VAL A 277 17.60 -13.05 -8.03
C VAL A 277 18.24 -12.94 -6.66
N TRP A 278 17.82 -11.99 -5.83
CA TRP A 278 18.34 -11.84 -4.49
C TRP A 278 18.16 -13.13 -3.67
N LYS A 279 16.96 -13.71 -3.64
CA LYS A 279 16.68 -14.96 -2.90
C LYS A 279 17.57 -16.13 -3.35
N THR A 280 17.81 -16.23 -4.66
CA THR A 280 18.69 -17.30 -5.21
C THR A 280 20.16 -17.12 -4.80
N THR A 281 20.56 -15.86 -4.51
CA THR A 281 21.94 -15.56 -4.09
C THR A 281 22.19 -15.70 -2.59
N ILE A 282 21.12 -15.68 -1.79
CA ILE A 282 21.23 -15.99 -0.36
C ILE A 282 21.32 -17.52 -0.26
N LYS A 283 22.46 -18.06 0.16
CA LYS A 283 22.53 -19.47 0.55
C LYS A 283 21.64 -19.63 1.77
N ASP A 284 20.64 -20.52 1.70
CA ASP A 284 20.00 -21.02 2.91
C ASP A 284 21.14 -21.55 3.80
N GLU A 285 21.39 -20.87 4.92
CA GLU A 285 22.24 -21.43 5.97
C GLU A 285 21.42 -22.58 6.58
N ASP A 286 21.73 -23.82 6.11
CA ASP A 286 21.20 -25.08 6.64
C ASP A 286 21.55 -25.26 8.15
#